data_e51828d8cc12f4a861f2b103ae80899b
#
_entry.id   e51828d8cc12f4a861f2b103ae80899b
#
_cell.length_a   1.000
_cell.length_b   1.000
_cell.length_c   1.000
_cell.angle_alpha   90.00
_cell.angle_beta   90.00
_cell.angle_gamma   90.00
#
_symmetry.space_group_name_H-M   'P 1'
#
loop_
_entity.id
_entity.type
_entity.pdbx_description
1 polymer ?
#
loop_
_entity_poly.entity_id
_entity_poly.type
_entity_poly.pdbx_seq_one_letter_code
_entity_poly.pdbx_strand_id
1 'polypeptide(L)'
;HEINERVTVGLGIFTPFGAKLDYKEDWAGRYGIQSASLETVTFNPSIAFRFNEHHSIGFGVSAQYIKSVQRGAADVKGASRQLAGQFVSANQELTELAASPLGQFAIPLFYGINVPSEISSCDGQADDAFVDCVAKNFADNVQGDGYFRVKGDDWGFGWNIGYMWEPTESTRFGVSYRSNIRHTLEGETKWSFAGVSGSVPSPDTDLSGGIDLGIITLPPADALG
;
A
#
# COMPACT_ATOMS: atom_id res chain seq x y z
N HIS A 1 -39.81 17.05 -5.38
CA HIS A 1 -41.22 16.91 -5.72
C HIS A 1 -42.07 17.40 -4.56
N GLU A 2 -42.98 18.33 -4.82
CA GLU A 2 -43.96 18.83 -3.85
C GLU A 2 -45.05 17.79 -3.67
N ILE A 3 -45.24 17.33 -2.44
CA ILE A 3 -46.35 16.44 -2.08
C ILE A 3 -47.61 17.28 -1.81
N ASN A 4 -47.44 18.41 -1.10
CA ASN A 4 -48.45 19.42 -0.87
C ASN A 4 -47.78 20.78 -0.59
N GLU A 5 -48.55 21.84 -0.33
CA GLU A 5 -48.06 23.20 -0.08
C GLU A 5 -47.04 23.31 1.07
N ARG A 6 -46.98 22.31 1.95
CA ARG A 6 -46.12 22.32 3.14
C ARG A 6 -45.01 21.28 3.12
N VAL A 7 -45.12 20.24 2.28
CA VAL A 7 -44.18 19.11 2.28
C VAL A 7 -43.55 18.93 0.90
N THR A 8 -42.28 18.96 0.87
CA THR A 8 -41.46 18.70 -0.33
C THR A 8 -40.49 17.54 -0.04
N VAL A 9 -40.39 16.60 -0.96
CA VAL A 9 -39.36 15.53 -0.94
C VAL A 9 -38.38 15.69 -2.05
N GLY A 10 -37.15 15.28 -1.79
CA GLY A 10 -36.05 15.36 -2.75
C GLY A 10 -35.15 14.15 -2.68
N LEU A 11 -34.43 13.92 -3.78
CA LEU A 11 -33.33 12.95 -3.85
C LEU A 11 -32.14 13.66 -4.44
N GLY A 12 -31.07 13.78 -3.67
CA GLY A 12 -29.78 14.26 -4.14
C GLY A 12 -28.87 13.06 -4.47
N ILE A 13 -28.22 13.10 -5.63
CA ILE A 13 -27.13 12.17 -5.98
C ILE A 13 -25.95 13.03 -6.38
N PHE A 14 -24.85 12.92 -5.64
CA PHE A 14 -23.69 13.77 -5.85
C PHE A 14 -22.40 13.11 -5.37
N THR A 15 -21.29 13.61 -5.85
CA THR A 15 -19.92 13.17 -5.47
C THR A 15 -19.28 14.27 -4.63
N PRO A 16 -19.30 14.15 -3.28
CA PRO A 16 -18.75 15.18 -2.41
C PRO A 16 -17.22 15.22 -2.42
N PHE A 17 -16.57 14.07 -2.65
CA PHE A 17 -15.14 13.94 -2.67
C PHE A 17 -14.69 13.06 -3.84
N GLY A 18 -13.61 13.46 -4.46
CA GLY A 18 -12.92 12.71 -5.49
C GLY A 18 -11.49 13.21 -5.62
N ALA A 19 -10.54 12.29 -5.74
CA ALA A 19 -9.15 12.62 -6.00
C ALA A 19 -8.54 11.55 -6.89
N LYS A 20 -7.69 11.97 -7.81
CA LYS A 20 -6.89 11.06 -8.63
C LYS A 20 -5.49 11.62 -8.76
N LEU A 21 -4.51 10.78 -8.44
CA LEU A 21 -3.09 11.01 -8.66
C LEU A 21 -2.60 9.89 -9.57
N ASP A 22 -1.75 10.23 -10.52
CA ASP A 22 -1.15 9.26 -11.43
C ASP A 22 0.22 9.77 -11.87
N TYR A 23 1.26 9.12 -11.40
CA TYR A 23 2.65 9.42 -11.69
C TYR A 23 3.24 8.39 -12.63
N LYS A 24 4.30 8.75 -13.33
CA LYS A 24 5.05 7.85 -14.18
C LYS A 24 5.68 6.72 -13.35
N GLU A 25 5.86 5.57 -13.97
CA GLU A 25 6.41 4.38 -13.29
C GLU A 25 7.83 4.60 -12.74
N ASP A 26 8.63 5.46 -13.37
CA ASP A 26 10.02 5.76 -13.04
C ASP A 26 10.22 6.97 -12.12
N TRP A 27 9.14 7.58 -11.59
CA TRP A 27 9.31 8.77 -10.78
C TRP A 27 9.96 8.44 -9.41
N ALA A 28 10.72 9.40 -8.86
CA ALA A 28 11.55 9.20 -7.67
C ALA A 28 10.80 8.76 -6.41
N GLY A 29 9.52 9.13 -6.26
CA GLY A 29 8.67 8.77 -5.11
C GLY A 29 7.82 7.51 -5.30
N ARG A 30 8.06 6.68 -6.32
CA ARG A 30 7.25 5.51 -6.68
C ARG A 30 7.10 4.47 -5.56
N TYR A 31 8.05 4.40 -4.63
CA TYR A 31 7.98 3.51 -3.47
C TYR A 31 7.00 3.98 -2.39
N GLY A 32 6.64 5.26 -2.39
CA GLY A 32 5.58 5.77 -1.54
C GLY A 32 4.22 5.64 -2.19
N ILE A 33 4.07 6.22 -3.39
CA ILE A 33 2.83 6.19 -4.15
C ILE A 33 3.13 6.37 -5.65
N GLN A 34 2.51 5.56 -6.47
CA GLN A 34 2.57 5.69 -7.92
C GLN A 34 1.24 6.20 -8.49
N SER A 35 0.15 5.63 -8.04
CA SER A 35 -1.18 6.14 -8.34
C SER A 35 -2.13 5.97 -7.16
N ALA A 36 -3.05 6.91 -7.02
CA ALA A 36 -4.17 6.81 -6.08
C ALA A 36 -5.43 7.35 -6.72
N SER A 37 -6.54 6.68 -6.50
CA SER A 37 -7.87 7.18 -6.80
C SER A 37 -8.77 7.03 -5.59
N LEU A 38 -9.55 8.05 -5.33
CA LEU A 38 -10.61 8.07 -4.33
C LEU A 38 -11.87 8.55 -5.03
N GLU A 39 -12.90 7.75 -4.99
CA GLU A 39 -14.19 8.03 -5.62
C GLU A 39 -15.29 7.87 -4.58
N THR A 40 -16.18 8.85 -4.49
CA THR A 40 -17.35 8.78 -3.61
C THR A 40 -18.62 9.07 -4.37
N VAL A 41 -19.69 8.39 -4.03
CA VAL A 41 -21.05 8.69 -4.52
C VAL A 41 -22.00 8.69 -3.31
N THR A 42 -22.78 9.75 -3.18
CA THR A 42 -23.73 9.92 -2.09
C THR A 42 -25.14 9.97 -2.63
N PHE A 43 -26.01 9.17 -2.04
CA PHE A 43 -27.46 9.21 -2.20
C PHE A 43 -28.05 9.88 -0.97
N ASN A 44 -28.82 10.97 -1.16
CA ASN A 44 -29.40 11.73 -0.06
C ASN A 44 -30.89 11.97 -0.30
N PRO A 45 -31.77 11.02 0.03
CA PRO A 45 -33.20 11.29 0.15
C PRO A 45 -33.42 12.29 1.28
N SER A 46 -34.30 13.26 1.03
CA SER A 46 -34.58 14.35 1.95
C SER A 46 -36.06 14.75 1.92
N ILE A 47 -36.49 15.29 3.03
CA ILE A 47 -37.83 15.85 3.20
C ILE A 47 -37.72 17.25 3.80
N ALA A 48 -38.52 18.17 3.29
CA ALA A 48 -38.66 19.52 3.85
C ALA A 48 -40.10 19.79 4.24
N PHE A 49 -40.23 20.51 5.34
CA PHE A 49 -41.49 20.93 5.86
C PHE A 49 -41.54 22.44 6.08
N ARG A 50 -42.53 23.11 5.51
CA ARG A 50 -42.80 24.54 5.64
C ARG A 50 -43.85 24.79 6.72
N PHE A 51 -43.44 25.43 7.81
CA PHE A 51 -44.33 25.78 8.91
C PHE A 51 -45.29 26.91 8.53
N ASN A 52 -44.74 27.95 7.89
CA ASN A 52 -45.40 29.10 7.37
C ASN A 52 -44.62 29.72 6.22
N GLU A 53 -45.04 30.89 5.74
CA GLU A 53 -44.37 31.58 4.61
C GLU A 53 -42.91 31.98 4.90
N HIS A 54 -42.51 32.03 6.17
CA HIS A 54 -41.19 32.50 6.61
C HIS A 54 -40.27 31.41 7.14
N HIS A 55 -40.78 30.24 7.48
CA HIS A 55 -39.99 29.22 8.19
C HIS A 55 -40.13 27.85 7.57
N SER A 56 -39.00 27.22 7.28
CA SER A 56 -38.97 25.83 6.84
C SER A 56 -37.80 25.06 7.45
N ILE A 57 -37.97 23.75 7.62
CA ILE A 57 -36.96 22.83 8.09
C ILE A 57 -36.84 21.68 7.08
N GLY A 58 -35.63 21.20 6.89
CA GLY A 58 -35.33 20.04 6.05
C GLY A 58 -34.55 19.00 6.81
N PHE A 59 -34.79 17.75 6.50
CA PHE A 59 -34.05 16.62 7.03
C PHE A 59 -33.71 15.66 5.88
N GLY A 60 -32.50 15.11 5.89
CA GLY A 60 -32.08 14.12 4.92
C GLY A 60 -31.21 13.04 5.55
N VAL A 61 -31.22 11.88 4.93
CA VAL A 61 -30.33 10.75 5.25
C VAL A 61 -29.38 10.53 4.09
N SER A 62 -28.11 10.31 4.39
CA SER A 62 -27.08 10.08 3.38
C SER A 62 -26.60 8.64 3.45
N ALA A 63 -26.62 7.95 2.32
CA ALA A 63 -25.88 6.72 2.09
C ALA A 63 -24.74 7.03 1.12
N GLN A 64 -23.49 6.88 1.57
CA GLN A 64 -22.30 7.21 0.78
C GLN A 64 -21.49 5.96 0.52
N TYR A 65 -21.25 5.68 -0.75
CA TYR A 65 -20.29 4.68 -1.20
C TYR A 65 -18.96 5.34 -1.42
N ILE A 66 -17.88 4.69 -0.96
CA ILE A 66 -16.51 5.09 -1.18
C ILE A 66 -15.72 3.94 -1.79
N LYS A 67 -14.85 4.26 -2.74
CA LYS A 67 -13.90 3.32 -3.32
C LYS A 67 -12.53 3.98 -3.38
N SER A 68 -11.53 3.26 -2.88
CA SER A 68 -10.14 3.69 -2.94
C SER A 68 -9.28 2.64 -3.65
N VAL A 69 -8.41 3.09 -4.53
CA VAL A 69 -7.40 2.24 -5.17
C VAL A 69 -6.06 2.97 -5.07
N GLN A 70 -5.06 2.29 -4.53
CA GLN A 70 -3.70 2.80 -4.43
C GLN A 70 -2.73 1.80 -5.05
N ARG A 71 -1.71 2.32 -5.74
CA ARG A 71 -0.62 1.54 -6.31
C ARG A 71 0.71 2.17 -5.94
N GLY A 72 1.73 1.35 -5.75
CA GLY A 72 3.10 1.78 -5.54
C GLY A 72 4.08 0.70 -5.97
N ALA A 73 5.34 1.09 -6.12
CA ALA A 73 6.43 0.16 -6.31
C ALA A 73 6.94 -0.34 -4.95
N ALA A 74 7.45 -1.56 -4.92
CA ALA A 74 8.15 -2.12 -3.78
C ALA A 74 9.65 -2.16 -4.10
N ASP A 75 10.46 -1.55 -3.24
CA ASP A 75 11.92 -1.55 -3.36
C ASP A 75 12.47 -2.92 -2.96
N VAL A 76 12.47 -3.87 -3.92
CA VAL A 76 12.99 -5.22 -3.69
C VAL A 76 14.50 -5.19 -3.52
N LYS A 77 15.21 -4.29 -4.20
CA LYS A 77 16.65 -4.12 -4.08
C LYS A 77 17.03 -3.66 -2.67
N GLY A 78 16.38 -2.63 -2.14
CA GLY A 78 16.59 -2.15 -0.77
C GLY A 78 16.21 -3.18 0.28
N ALA A 79 15.10 -3.90 0.10
CA ALA A 79 14.69 -4.99 0.97
C ALA A 79 15.72 -6.13 0.96
N SER A 80 16.22 -6.54 -0.22
CA SER A 80 17.28 -7.55 -0.35
C SER A 80 18.55 -7.13 0.40
N ARG A 81 18.99 -5.88 0.26
CA ARG A 81 20.14 -5.35 1.01
C ARG A 81 19.93 -5.45 2.52
N GLN A 82 18.78 -5.04 3.00
CA GLN A 82 18.47 -5.07 4.43
C GLN A 82 18.43 -6.52 4.97
N LEU A 83 17.75 -7.43 4.27
CA LEU A 83 17.66 -8.84 4.66
C LEU A 83 19.03 -9.51 4.64
N ALA A 84 19.82 -9.29 3.60
CA ALA A 84 21.18 -9.81 3.51
C ALA A 84 22.06 -9.31 4.67
N GLY A 85 22.01 -8.01 4.97
CA GLY A 85 22.74 -7.43 6.10
C GLY A 85 22.35 -8.04 7.42
N GLN A 86 21.05 -8.22 7.69
CA GLN A 86 20.56 -8.87 8.91
C GLN A 86 21.00 -10.35 8.99
N PHE A 87 20.90 -11.09 7.89
CA PHE A 87 21.30 -12.49 7.83
C PHE A 87 22.81 -12.62 8.13
N VAL A 88 23.65 -11.83 7.48
CA VAL A 88 25.10 -11.90 7.69
C VAL A 88 25.49 -11.46 9.09
N SER A 89 24.90 -10.40 9.62
CA SER A 89 25.15 -9.96 11.01
C SER A 89 24.78 -11.01 12.04
N ALA A 90 23.70 -11.75 11.81
CA ALA A 90 23.26 -12.82 12.70
C ALA A 90 24.14 -14.09 12.61
N ASN A 91 24.85 -14.28 11.49
CA ASN A 91 25.65 -15.49 11.19
C ASN A 91 27.07 -15.14 10.76
N GLN A 92 27.66 -14.09 11.30
CA GLN A 92 28.89 -13.49 10.79
C GLN A 92 30.04 -14.50 10.72
N GLU A 93 30.32 -15.24 11.78
CA GLU A 93 31.42 -16.23 11.81
C GLU A 93 31.27 -17.31 10.72
N LEU A 94 30.05 -17.78 10.46
CA LEU A 94 29.77 -18.79 9.44
C LEU A 94 29.91 -18.21 8.02
N THR A 95 29.45 -16.97 7.81
CA THR A 95 29.51 -16.32 6.50
C THR A 95 30.94 -15.89 6.14
N GLU A 96 31.72 -15.43 7.12
CA GLU A 96 33.15 -15.15 6.94
C GLU A 96 33.94 -16.44 6.63
N LEU A 97 33.66 -17.54 7.36
CA LEU A 97 34.23 -18.84 7.03
C LEU A 97 33.88 -19.28 5.61
N ALA A 98 32.61 -19.10 5.21
CA ALA A 98 32.17 -19.46 3.86
C ALA A 98 32.84 -18.62 2.77
N ALA A 99 33.13 -17.34 3.05
CA ALA A 99 33.84 -16.45 2.12
C ALA A 99 35.32 -16.85 1.95
N SER A 100 35.96 -17.42 2.99
CA SER A 100 37.37 -17.76 2.99
C SER A 100 37.71 -18.84 1.95
N PRO A 101 38.97 -18.91 1.49
CA PRO A 101 39.41 -19.93 0.55
C PRO A 101 39.19 -21.36 1.09
N LEU A 102 39.30 -21.55 2.41
CA LEU A 102 39.01 -22.85 3.06
C LEU A 102 37.51 -23.19 2.98
N GLY A 103 36.66 -22.26 3.27
CA GLY A 103 35.21 -22.46 3.21
C GLY A 103 34.72 -22.68 1.79
N GLN A 104 35.22 -21.93 0.82
CA GLN A 104 34.91 -22.11 -0.60
C GLN A 104 35.27 -23.49 -1.13
N PHE A 105 36.33 -24.10 -0.59
CA PHE A 105 36.73 -25.47 -0.92
C PHE A 105 35.95 -26.53 -0.10
N ALA A 106 35.87 -26.33 1.20
CA ALA A 106 35.35 -27.34 2.13
C ALA A 106 33.82 -27.46 2.08
N ILE A 107 33.08 -26.34 1.96
CA ILE A 107 31.62 -26.37 1.97
C ILE A 107 31.05 -27.15 0.79
N PRO A 108 31.48 -26.92 -0.48
CA PRO A 108 31.03 -27.74 -1.59
C PRO A 108 31.40 -29.21 -1.46
N LEU A 109 32.61 -29.49 -0.92
CA LEU A 109 33.13 -30.85 -0.80
C LEU A 109 32.39 -31.68 0.25
N PHE A 110 32.09 -31.09 1.41
CA PHE A 110 31.48 -31.84 2.53
C PHE A 110 29.96 -31.77 2.56
N TYR A 111 29.37 -30.70 2.06
CA TYR A 111 27.93 -30.43 2.13
C TYR A 111 27.23 -30.38 0.76
N GLY A 112 27.99 -30.39 -0.35
CA GLY A 112 27.42 -30.32 -1.70
C GLY A 112 26.78 -28.98 -2.06
N ILE A 113 27.04 -27.94 -1.28
CA ILE A 113 26.43 -26.61 -1.42
C ILE A 113 27.48 -25.65 -1.98
N ASN A 114 27.18 -24.96 -3.06
CA ASN A 114 28.06 -23.91 -3.58
C ASN A 114 27.90 -22.63 -2.75
N VAL A 115 29.03 -22.05 -2.34
CA VAL A 115 29.04 -20.73 -1.70
C VAL A 115 28.68 -19.68 -2.74
N PRO A 116 27.64 -18.86 -2.50
CA PRO A 116 27.27 -17.80 -3.44
C PRO A 116 28.39 -16.82 -3.71
N SER A 117 28.46 -16.31 -4.93
CA SER A 117 29.46 -15.32 -5.34
C SER A 117 29.33 -14.03 -4.54
N GLU A 118 28.14 -13.69 -4.10
CA GLU A 118 27.81 -12.54 -3.27
C GLU A 118 28.53 -12.56 -1.93
N ILE A 119 28.81 -13.74 -1.40
CA ILE A 119 29.53 -13.97 -0.14
C ILE A 119 31.01 -14.14 -0.44
N SER A 120 31.38 -15.02 -1.38
CA SER A 120 32.76 -15.39 -1.64
C SER A 120 33.64 -14.23 -2.16
N SER A 121 33.02 -13.26 -2.83
CA SER A 121 33.74 -12.07 -3.32
C SER A 121 34.09 -11.05 -2.23
N CYS A 122 33.60 -11.25 -1.00
CA CYS A 122 33.87 -10.38 0.14
C CYS A 122 34.98 -10.91 1.07
N ASP A 123 35.69 -11.98 0.66
CA ASP A 123 36.79 -12.53 1.45
C ASP A 123 37.88 -11.46 1.74
N GLY A 124 38.45 -11.52 2.94
CA GLY A 124 39.49 -10.59 3.40
C GLY A 124 38.97 -9.23 3.90
N GLN A 125 37.66 -8.99 3.89
CA GLN A 125 37.04 -7.87 4.59
C GLN A 125 36.69 -8.27 6.02
N ALA A 126 36.66 -7.33 6.94
CA ALA A 126 36.39 -7.61 8.35
C ALA A 126 35.12 -6.89 8.82
N ASP A 127 34.41 -7.52 9.74
CA ASP A 127 33.29 -6.96 10.51
C ASP A 127 32.24 -6.24 9.65
N ASP A 128 31.99 -4.99 9.95
CA ASP A 128 30.95 -4.18 9.28
C ASP A 128 31.19 -4.04 7.78
N ALA A 129 32.46 -4.02 7.34
CA ALA A 129 32.80 -3.93 5.93
C ALA A 129 32.44 -5.20 5.17
N PHE A 130 32.58 -6.36 5.80
CA PHE A 130 32.14 -7.65 5.24
C PHE A 130 30.60 -7.69 5.11
N VAL A 131 29.90 -7.30 6.16
CA VAL A 131 28.42 -7.24 6.16
C VAL A 131 27.90 -6.32 5.06
N ASP A 132 28.47 -5.12 4.93
CA ASP A 132 28.05 -4.17 3.88
C ASP A 132 28.39 -4.67 2.48
N CYS A 133 29.53 -5.32 2.30
CA CYS A 133 29.92 -5.93 1.03
C CYS A 133 28.91 -6.98 0.58
N VAL A 134 28.60 -7.94 1.43
CA VAL A 134 27.66 -9.02 1.12
C VAL A 134 26.26 -8.45 0.86
N ALA A 135 25.79 -7.57 1.75
CA ALA A 135 24.48 -6.93 1.61
C ALA A 135 24.36 -6.16 0.29
N LYS A 136 25.43 -5.45 -0.12
CA LYS A 136 25.49 -4.75 -1.39
C LYS A 136 25.46 -5.71 -2.58
N ASN A 137 26.25 -6.79 -2.54
CA ASN A 137 26.30 -7.76 -3.63
C ASN A 137 24.95 -8.42 -3.88
N PHE A 138 24.22 -8.82 -2.82
CA PHE A 138 22.86 -9.31 -2.95
C PHE A 138 21.93 -8.27 -3.56
N ALA A 139 22.02 -7.02 -3.11
CA ALA A 139 21.21 -5.94 -3.68
C ALA A 139 21.52 -5.68 -5.16
N ASP A 140 22.80 -5.72 -5.55
CA ASP A 140 23.21 -5.45 -6.94
C ASP A 140 22.80 -6.56 -7.91
N ASN A 141 22.56 -7.78 -7.42
CA ASN A 141 22.01 -8.87 -8.19
C ASN A 141 20.50 -8.78 -8.39
N VAL A 142 19.78 -7.99 -7.58
CA VAL A 142 18.35 -7.79 -7.74
C VAL A 142 18.10 -6.67 -8.76
N GLN A 143 17.32 -6.97 -9.78
CA GLN A 143 16.89 -6.02 -10.80
C GLN A 143 15.38 -5.93 -10.84
N GLY A 144 14.88 -4.73 -11.15
CA GLY A 144 13.47 -4.44 -11.22
C GLY A 144 12.85 -4.10 -9.86
N ASP A 145 11.66 -3.55 -9.92
CA ASP A 145 10.83 -3.22 -8.75
C ASP A 145 9.66 -4.20 -8.65
N GLY A 146 9.26 -4.53 -7.44
CA GLY A 146 7.95 -5.12 -7.20
C GLY A 146 6.87 -4.05 -7.26
N TYR A 147 5.61 -4.47 -7.36
CA TYR A 147 4.46 -3.57 -7.36
C TYR A 147 3.40 -4.09 -6.39
N PHE A 148 2.72 -3.16 -5.76
CA PHE A 148 1.54 -3.48 -4.96
C PHE A 148 0.34 -2.66 -5.41
N ARG A 149 -0.84 -3.26 -5.24
CA ARG A 149 -2.12 -2.60 -5.45
C ARG A 149 -3.02 -2.90 -4.27
N VAL A 150 -3.43 -1.84 -3.57
CA VAL A 150 -4.44 -1.90 -2.50
C VAL A 150 -5.74 -1.37 -3.08
N LYS A 151 -6.83 -2.12 -2.92
CA LYS A 151 -8.17 -1.72 -3.31
C LYS A 151 -9.10 -1.98 -2.13
N GLY A 152 -9.91 -0.99 -1.77
CA GLY A 152 -10.93 -1.13 -0.76
C GLY A 152 -12.14 -0.27 -1.07
N ASP A 153 -13.30 -0.69 -0.58
CA ASP A 153 -14.55 0.03 -0.68
C ASP A 153 -15.41 -0.13 0.60
N ASP A 154 -16.37 0.76 0.77
CA ASP A 154 -17.25 0.75 1.95
C ASP A 154 -18.50 1.58 1.71
N TRP A 155 -19.53 1.31 2.51
CA TRP A 155 -20.73 2.11 2.64
C TRP A 155 -20.81 2.78 4.00
N GLY A 156 -20.91 4.11 4.01
CA GLY A 156 -21.12 4.89 5.22
C GLY A 156 -22.48 5.58 5.22
N PHE A 157 -22.98 5.85 6.41
CA PHE A 157 -24.28 6.49 6.58
C PHE A 157 -24.15 7.77 7.43
N GLY A 158 -24.97 8.74 7.09
CA GLY A 158 -25.04 10.00 7.80
C GLY A 158 -26.42 10.64 7.66
N TRP A 159 -26.55 11.82 8.22
CA TRP A 159 -27.77 12.61 8.16
C TRP A 159 -27.46 14.10 8.07
N ASN A 160 -28.41 14.86 7.62
CA ASN A 160 -28.32 16.32 7.58
C ASN A 160 -29.67 16.94 7.98
N ILE A 161 -29.56 18.10 8.59
CA ILE A 161 -30.70 18.94 8.96
C ILE A 161 -30.40 20.34 8.50
N GLY A 162 -31.43 21.03 8.04
CA GLY A 162 -31.36 22.43 7.63
C GLY A 162 -32.56 23.20 8.09
N TYR A 163 -32.38 24.47 8.39
CA TYR A 163 -33.44 25.39 8.71
C TYR A 163 -33.29 26.63 7.84
N MET A 164 -34.41 27.13 7.32
CA MET A 164 -34.45 28.33 6.49
C MET A 164 -35.44 29.34 7.07
N TRP A 165 -35.02 30.59 7.15
CA TRP A 165 -35.80 31.72 7.54
C TRP A 165 -35.87 32.76 6.43
N GLU A 166 -37.09 33.12 6.01
CA GLU A 166 -37.39 34.06 4.94
C GLU A 166 -38.12 35.28 5.49
N PRO A 167 -37.42 36.27 6.11
CA PRO A 167 -38.04 37.46 6.70
C PRO A 167 -38.78 38.31 5.70
N THR A 168 -38.34 38.31 4.44
CA THR A 168 -39.00 39.01 3.31
C THR A 168 -38.92 38.16 2.06
N GLU A 169 -39.67 38.47 1.02
CA GLU A 169 -39.64 37.76 -0.28
C GLU A 169 -38.24 37.80 -0.95
N SER A 170 -37.45 38.80 -0.61
CA SER A 170 -36.09 39.00 -1.22
C SER A 170 -34.95 38.56 -0.32
N THR A 171 -35.17 38.19 0.92
CA THR A 171 -34.10 37.89 1.87
C THR A 171 -34.33 36.51 2.52
N ARG A 172 -33.29 35.67 2.45
CA ARG A 172 -33.31 34.31 3.01
C ARG A 172 -32.04 34.06 3.85
N PHE A 173 -32.21 33.47 4.99
CA PHE A 173 -31.15 32.98 5.86
C PHE A 173 -31.27 31.48 6.04
N GLY A 174 -30.22 30.74 5.81
CA GLY A 174 -30.18 29.30 5.97
C GLY A 174 -29.06 28.84 6.88
N VAL A 175 -29.33 27.90 7.73
CA VAL A 175 -28.32 27.19 8.52
C VAL A 175 -28.51 25.69 8.29
N SER A 176 -27.41 24.98 8.12
CA SER A 176 -27.47 23.52 7.96
C SER A 176 -26.34 22.85 8.73
N TYR A 177 -26.61 21.64 9.16
CA TYR A 177 -25.66 20.75 9.78
C TYR A 177 -25.67 19.41 9.05
N ARG A 178 -24.50 18.84 8.86
CA ARG A 178 -24.33 17.48 8.33
C ARG A 178 -23.48 16.67 9.30
N SER A 179 -23.94 15.46 9.61
CA SER A 179 -23.19 14.54 10.44
C SER A 179 -21.90 14.06 9.75
N ASN A 180 -20.96 13.60 10.55
CA ASN A 180 -19.81 12.88 10.02
C ASN A 180 -20.27 11.52 9.47
N ILE A 181 -19.68 11.11 8.34
CA ILE A 181 -19.80 9.77 7.79
C ILE A 181 -18.44 9.08 8.01
N ARG A 182 -18.46 7.94 8.67
CA ARG A 182 -17.29 7.12 8.93
C ARG A 182 -17.27 5.98 7.93
N HIS A 183 -16.06 5.70 7.42
CA HIS A 183 -15.81 4.60 6.51
C HIS A 183 -14.73 3.69 7.08
N THR A 184 -14.93 2.38 6.95
CA THR A 184 -13.93 1.36 7.25
C THR A 184 -13.71 0.58 5.96
N LEU A 185 -12.68 0.99 5.21
CA LEU A 185 -12.39 0.36 3.93
C LEU A 185 -11.95 -1.09 4.14
N GLU A 186 -12.74 -2.00 3.60
CA GLU A 186 -12.42 -3.41 3.50
C GLU A 186 -11.99 -3.72 2.08
N GLY A 187 -10.96 -4.57 1.92
CA GLY A 187 -10.46 -4.81 0.58
C GLY A 187 -9.30 -5.80 0.50
N GLU A 188 -8.61 -5.77 -0.61
CA GLU A 188 -7.53 -6.69 -0.95
C GLU A 188 -6.24 -5.94 -1.30
N THR A 189 -5.11 -6.57 -0.97
CA THR A 189 -3.79 -6.17 -1.43
C THR A 189 -3.26 -7.24 -2.36
N LYS A 190 -2.87 -6.83 -3.56
CA LYS A 190 -2.20 -7.69 -4.54
C LYS A 190 -0.76 -7.23 -4.70
N TRP A 191 0.14 -8.20 -4.67
CA TRP A 191 1.56 -8.01 -4.95
C TRP A 191 1.90 -8.62 -6.29
N SER A 192 2.79 -7.99 -7.01
CA SER A 192 3.35 -8.51 -8.25
C SER A 192 4.85 -8.28 -8.25
N PHE A 193 5.60 -9.32 -8.51
CA PHE A 193 7.04 -9.29 -8.69
C PHE A 193 7.43 -9.58 -10.14
N ALA A 194 6.48 -9.46 -11.06
CA ALA A 194 6.73 -9.56 -12.49
C ALA A 194 7.77 -8.49 -12.90
N GLY A 195 8.86 -8.91 -13.51
CA GLY A 195 10.00 -8.04 -13.86
C GLY A 195 11.10 -7.95 -12.79
N VAL A 196 10.91 -8.56 -11.62
CA VAL A 196 11.98 -8.70 -10.63
C VAL A 196 12.77 -9.96 -10.92
N SER A 197 14.09 -9.85 -10.92
CA SER A 197 15.01 -10.99 -11.05
C SER A 197 16.16 -10.86 -10.07
N GLY A 198 16.79 -11.98 -9.72
CA GLY A 198 17.92 -12.03 -8.80
C GLY A 198 17.74 -13.02 -7.66
N SER A 199 18.58 -12.91 -6.66
CA SER A 199 18.57 -13.74 -5.46
C SER A 199 18.38 -12.87 -4.22
N VAL A 200 17.50 -13.29 -3.31
CA VAL A 200 17.30 -12.63 -2.02
C VAL A 200 17.53 -13.65 -0.90
N PRO A 201 18.12 -13.25 0.23
CA PRO A 201 18.24 -14.12 1.38
C PRO A 201 16.84 -14.48 1.92
N SER A 202 16.63 -15.75 2.29
CA SER A 202 15.40 -16.16 2.95
C SER A 202 15.50 -15.93 4.45
N PRO A 203 14.54 -15.25 5.09
CA PRO A 203 14.51 -15.10 6.55
C PRO A 203 14.15 -16.39 7.29
N ASP A 204 13.60 -17.40 6.61
CA ASP A 204 13.10 -18.64 7.22
C ASP A 204 14.15 -19.76 7.25
N THR A 205 15.43 -19.43 7.15
CA THR A 205 16.50 -20.43 7.13
C THR A 205 16.74 -20.96 8.53
N ASP A 206 16.29 -22.17 8.82
CA ASP A 206 16.68 -22.93 10.01
C ASP A 206 18.06 -23.55 9.79
N LEU A 207 19.08 -22.93 10.37
CA LEU A 207 20.47 -23.40 10.28
C LEU A 207 20.74 -24.63 11.16
N SER A 208 19.75 -25.16 11.90
CA SER A 208 19.92 -26.31 12.81
C SER A 208 20.16 -27.64 12.10
N GLY A 209 19.89 -27.71 10.79
CA GLY A 209 19.99 -28.94 9.97
C GLY A 209 21.12 -28.99 8.95
N GLY A 210 21.95 -27.95 8.83
CA GLY A 210 23.00 -27.83 7.81
C GLY A 210 23.15 -26.39 7.33
N ILE A 211 24.21 -26.08 6.59
CA ILE A 211 24.43 -24.77 6.00
C ILE A 211 23.51 -24.63 4.75
N ASP A 212 22.23 -24.44 4.99
CA ASP A 212 21.34 -23.90 3.95
C ASP A 212 21.44 -22.38 4.01
N LEU A 213 22.08 -21.78 3.01
CA LEU A 213 22.29 -20.33 2.94
C LEU A 213 20.99 -19.55 2.66
N GLY A 214 19.85 -20.26 2.62
CA GLY A 214 18.52 -19.63 2.54
C GLY A 214 18.33 -18.66 1.39
N ILE A 215 18.88 -18.97 0.23
CA ILE A 215 18.80 -18.12 -0.94
C ILE A 215 17.60 -18.53 -1.77
N ILE A 216 16.62 -17.65 -1.86
CA ILE A 216 15.53 -17.80 -2.82
C ILE A 216 15.97 -17.17 -4.14
N THR A 217 16.13 -17.98 -5.17
CA THR A 217 16.27 -17.47 -6.53
C THR A 217 14.89 -17.07 -7.02
N LEU A 218 14.71 -15.78 -7.29
CA LEU A 218 13.46 -15.29 -7.86
C LEU A 218 13.33 -15.84 -9.29
N PRO A 219 12.18 -16.40 -9.66
CA PRO A 219 11.97 -16.89 -11.02
C PRO A 219 12.04 -15.71 -12.01
N PRO A 220 12.40 -15.97 -13.29
CA PRO A 220 12.40 -14.95 -14.32
C PRO A 220 10.98 -14.33 -14.43
N ALA A 221 10.92 -13.07 -14.84
CA ALA A 221 9.73 -12.22 -14.85
C ALA A 221 8.49 -12.84 -15.53
N ASP A 222 8.70 -13.69 -16.50
CA ASP A 222 7.70 -14.39 -17.32
C ASP A 222 7.08 -15.61 -16.60
N ALA A 223 7.61 -16.05 -15.47
CA ALA A 223 7.13 -17.22 -14.74
C ALA A 223 6.09 -16.87 -13.62
N LEU A 224 5.86 -15.59 -13.36
CA LEU A 224 4.94 -15.06 -12.33
C LEU A 224 3.71 -14.37 -12.94
N GLY A 225 3.22 -14.87 -14.09
CA GLY A 225 2.06 -14.36 -14.82
C GLY A 225 0.74 -14.35 -14.06
#